data_6f11814016764bae9c084d28eae7946d
#
_entry.id   6f11814016764bae9c084d28eae7946d
#
_cell.length_a   1.000
_cell.length_b   1.000
_cell.length_c   1.000
_cell.angle_alpha   90.00
_cell.angle_beta   90.00
_cell.angle_gamma   90.00
#
_symmetry.space_group_name_H-M   'P 1'
#
loop_
_entity.id
_entity.type
_entity.pdbx_description
1 polymer ?
#
loop_
_entity_poly.entity_id
_entity_poly.type
_entity_poly.pdbx_seq_one_letter_code
_entity_poly.pdbx_strand_id
1 'polypeptide(L)'
;MKNNISVFLLVVAALVLLAGCQQKINNKKIPAFTVTFDVQGIGALPAGKETLSVLKDHKIDAVKMPSPTHLTWDFIGWYKDKNCNTQWNTTSDTVTADITLYAKWSPKNLLSQDLWKSTYTAGPTNHFRIPALTQTKDGKLIAVTDLRYDHAADVGNFGGIHRVDLVMKHSTDFGLTWSAHGSSGVNLTNVPDPAEYGCGDAAIVADRDSNEVLIIHVRGSVSYHGGKQSVYKLRSNDGGVTWDPLDITDAIYDMNSAWHRMFITSGKIHQSRYIKTSNYYRIYAAPLIKDFGNTVLYSDDFGVTWKVLGRDATARPTPQGDEAKVEELPDGRVILSSRRSNGRWCNIFTYTNKDTGLGSWESDGPKWLNLGNDGGTNGEILILKAVRVSDKTPATIALLSFPKTSGRNDVTIFWRMIEDNISLTDFADGTKWQEKLIKPGDSAYSTMILQSDNRIGFLYEADGIPTAHNSKGYIIRYESLPISAITDGEYESAFLTE
;
A
#
# COMPACT_ATOMS: atom_id res chain seq x y z
N MET A 1 101.31 36.74 4.01
CA MET A 1 100.50 36.37 5.15
C MET A 1 99.64 37.55 5.57
N LYS A 2 98.69 37.91 4.90
CA LYS A 2 97.59 38.83 5.24
C LYS A 2 96.50 38.61 4.22
N ASN A 3 95.40 38.00 4.56
CA ASN A 3 94.09 38.10 3.89
C ASN A 3 93.12 36.90 4.19
N ASN A 4 93.10 36.37 5.43
CA ASN A 4 92.12 35.31 5.75
C ASN A 4 91.28 35.57 7.02
N ILE A 5 91.27 36.82 7.52
CA ILE A 5 90.49 37.12 8.77
C ILE A 5 89.20 37.88 8.49
N SER A 6 89.07 38.54 7.30
CA SER A 6 87.85 39.38 7.03
C SER A 6 86.64 38.60 6.47
N VAL A 7 86.84 37.35 5.97
CA VAL A 7 85.76 36.57 5.39
C VAL A 7 84.98 35.75 6.46
N PHE A 8 85.58 35.47 7.62
CA PHE A 8 84.98 34.68 8.68
C PHE A 8 84.00 35.45 9.56
N LEU A 9 84.16 36.80 9.66
CA LEU A 9 83.29 37.63 10.45
C LEU A 9 82.00 38.06 9.73
N LEU A 10 81.97 38.04 8.40
CA LEU A 10 80.81 38.33 7.58
C LEU A 10 79.80 37.13 7.48
N VAL A 11 80.27 35.91 7.62
CA VAL A 11 79.47 34.72 7.55
C VAL A 11 78.75 34.47 8.89
N VAL A 12 79.41 34.84 10.02
CA VAL A 12 78.75 34.69 11.35
C VAL A 12 77.68 35.77 11.61
N ALA A 13 77.82 36.97 11.03
CA ALA A 13 76.79 38.03 11.14
C ALA A 13 75.53 37.74 10.27
N ALA A 14 75.68 37.02 9.14
CA ALA A 14 74.57 36.62 8.28
C ALA A 14 73.78 35.43 8.87
N LEU A 15 74.42 34.58 9.68
CA LEU A 15 73.77 33.47 10.35
C LEU A 15 72.98 33.88 11.63
N VAL A 16 73.33 34.99 12.27
CA VAL A 16 72.65 35.50 13.45
C VAL A 16 71.40 36.34 13.07
N LEU A 17 71.33 36.89 11.86
CA LEU A 17 70.13 37.62 11.36
C LEU A 17 69.05 36.74 10.76
N LEU A 18 69.38 35.46 10.48
CA LEU A 18 68.35 34.49 10.05
C LEU A 18 67.64 33.70 11.18
N ALA A 19 68.08 33.83 12.42
CA ALA A 19 67.50 33.16 13.59
C ALA A 19 66.42 33.99 14.31
N GLY A 20 66.08 35.19 13.83
CA GLY A 20 65.20 36.15 14.52
C GLY A 20 63.78 36.31 13.95
N CYS A 21 63.42 35.64 12.87
CA CYS A 21 62.08 35.70 12.30
C CYS A 21 61.44 34.30 12.17
N GLN A 22 61.36 33.59 13.30
CA GLN A 22 60.30 32.61 13.43
C GLN A 22 59.02 33.36 13.81
N GLN A 23 58.36 33.93 12.79
CA GLN A 23 56.95 34.28 12.94
C GLN A 23 56.24 33.02 13.45
N LYS A 24 55.74 33.02 14.67
CA LYS A 24 54.74 32.04 15.15
C LYS A 24 53.60 32.11 14.17
N ILE A 25 53.61 31.27 13.15
CA ILE A 25 52.38 30.98 12.37
C ILE A 25 51.44 30.37 13.40
N ASN A 26 50.54 31.20 13.89
CA ASN A 26 49.40 30.76 14.72
C ASN A 26 48.56 29.88 13.80
N ASN A 27 48.91 28.59 13.68
CA ASN A 27 48.09 27.57 13.02
C ASN A 27 46.80 27.39 13.84
N LYS A 28 45.94 28.38 13.83
CA LYS A 28 44.58 28.27 14.36
C LYS A 28 43.90 27.26 13.42
N LYS A 29 43.85 26.01 13.85
CA LYS A 29 43.21 24.93 13.09
C LYS A 29 41.76 25.38 12.82
N ILE A 30 41.40 25.62 11.56
CA ILE A 30 40.04 25.97 11.20
C ILE A 30 39.15 24.78 11.60
N PRO A 31 38.15 24.98 12.43
CA PRO A 31 37.24 23.91 12.83
C PRO A 31 36.52 23.35 11.60
N ALA A 32 36.28 22.06 11.59
CA ALA A 32 35.45 21.42 10.60
C ALA A 32 34.08 21.04 11.21
N PHE A 33 33.04 21.11 10.41
CA PHE A 33 31.68 20.75 10.75
C PHE A 33 31.21 19.56 9.92
N THR A 34 30.24 18.83 10.48
CA THR A 34 29.63 17.69 9.83
C THR A 34 28.40 18.12 9.05
N VAL A 35 28.35 17.77 7.78
CA VAL A 35 27.14 17.82 6.95
C VAL A 35 26.59 16.43 6.87
N THR A 36 25.36 16.22 7.34
CA THR A 36 24.60 14.96 7.26
C THR A 36 23.63 15.02 6.09
N PHE A 37 23.50 13.95 5.32
CA PHE A 37 22.58 13.84 4.20
C PHE A 37 21.41 12.91 4.56
N ASP A 38 20.20 13.44 4.65
CA ASP A 38 18.97 12.72 4.98
C ASP A 38 18.14 12.53 3.71
N VAL A 39 17.96 11.29 3.28
CA VAL A 39 17.13 10.94 2.12
C VAL A 39 15.63 10.91 2.43
N GLN A 40 15.21 11.22 3.63
CA GLN A 40 13.81 11.30 4.06
C GLN A 40 13.03 9.98 3.86
N GLY A 41 13.67 8.84 4.06
CA GLY A 41 13.06 7.52 3.93
C GLY A 41 12.83 7.06 2.48
N ILE A 42 13.28 7.83 1.48
CA ILE A 42 13.23 7.45 0.06
C ILE A 42 14.63 7.35 -0.51
N GLY A 43 14.86 6.29 -1.29
CA GLY A 43 16.11 6.09 -1.99
C GLY A 43 17.28 5.69 -1.09
N ALA A 44 18.42 5.56 -1.71
CA ALA A 44 19.68 5.17 -1.06
C ALA A 44 20.79 6.13 -1.42
N LEU A 45 21.61 6.47 -0.44
CA LEU A 45 22.89 7.16 -0.66
C LEU A 45 23.93 6.16 -1.17
N PRO A 46 24.88 6.60 -2.01
CA PRO A 46 26.07 5.83 -2.27
C PRO A 46 26.81 5.52 -0.95
N ALA A 47 27.34 4.31 -0.81
CA ALA A 47 27.98 3.84 0.42
C ALA A 47 29.07 4.83 0.91
N GLY A 48 29.04 5.15 2.21
CA GLY A 48 29.98 6.07 2.86
C GLY A 48 29.79 7.54 2.48
N LYS A 49 28.59 7.91 2.00
CA LYS A 49 28.22 9.28 1.64
C LYS A 49 27.14 9.88 2.57
N GLU A 50 26.90 9.27 3.70
CA GLU A 50 25.90 9.71 4.69
C GLU A 50 26.31 11.04 5.34
N THR A 51 27.63 11.29 5.46
CA THR A 51 28.16 12.52 6.04
C THR A 51 29.38 13.04 5.26
N LEU A 52 29.62 14.36 5.40
CA LEU A 52 30.79 15.03 4.84
C LEU A 52 31.37 16.00 5.86
N SER A 53 32.69 15.99 6.07
CA SER A 53 33.38 16.99 6.90
C SER A 53 33.80 18.19 6.05
N VAL A 54 33.37 19.41 6.47
CA VAL A 54 33.61 20.66 5.76
C VAL A 54 34.21 21.68 6.73
N LEU A 55 35.28 22.38 6.33
CA LEU A 55 35.87 23.44 7.14
C LEU A 55 34.90 24.60 7.32
N LYS A 56 34.93 25.21 8.49
CA LYS A 56 34.09 26.38 8.83
C LYS A 56 34.18 27.45 7.74
N ASP A 57 33.03 28.02 7.39
CA ASP A 57 32.84 29.08 6.39
C ASP A 57 33.24 28.68 4.96
N HIS A 58 33.47 27.37 4.71
CA HIS A 58 33.72 26.84 3.37
C HIS A 58 32.40 26.32 2.73
N LYS A 59 32.40 26.37 1.41
CA LYS A 59 31.32 25.77 0.60
C LYS A 59 31.47 24.26 0.53
N ILE A 60 30.40 23.55 0.32
CA ILE A 60 30.46 22.14 -0.04
C ILE A 60 30.85 22.06 -1.52
N ASP A 61 31.92 21.31 -1.81
CA ASP A 61 32.26 20.99 -3.18
C ASP A 61 31.14 20.17 -3.83
N ALA A 62 30.54 20.68 -4.90
CA ALA A 62 29.42 20.05 -5.59
C ALA A 62 29.70 18.60 -6.01
N VAL A 63 30.96 18.28 -6.36
CA VAL A 63 31.35 16.91 -6.75
C VAL A 63 31.35 15.94 -5.57
N LYS A 64 31.43 16.45 -4.34
CA LYS A 64 31.37 15.63 -3.11
C LYS A 64 29.97 15.42 -2.58
N MET A 65 29.01 16.20 -3.06
CA MET A 65 27.61 16.01 -2.67
C MET A 65 27.06 14.73 -3.27
N PRO A 66 26.42 13.87 -2.46
CA PRO A 66 25.84 12.64 -2.99
C PRO A 66 24.61 12.93 -3.87
N SER A 67 24.39 12.07 -4.86
CA SER A 67 23.16 12.02 -5.66
C SER A 67 22.47 10.70 -5.35
N PRO A 68 21.50 10.69 -4.43
CA PRO A 68 20.75 9.49 -4.12
C PRO A 68 19.84 9.10 -5.29
N THR A 69 19.52 7.82 -5.39
CA THR A 69 18.67 7.28 -6.46
C THR A 69 17.49 6.50 -5.89
N HIS A 70 16.39 6.49 -6.63
CA HIS A 70 15.24 5.64 -6.36
C HIS A 70 14.59 5.17 -7.66
N LEU A 71 13.93 4.00 -7.64
CA LEU A 71 13.31 3.43 -8.84
C LEU A 71 12.12 4.26 -9.33
N THR A 72 11.28 4.73 -8.42
CA THR A 72 9.99 5.38 -8.71
C THR A 72 9.94 6.88 -8.39
N TRP A 73 11.07 7.45 -7.91
CA TRP A 73 11.21 8.87 -7.58
C TRP A 73 12.45 9.47 -8.21
N ASP A 74 12.36 10.75 -8.61
CA ASP A 74 13.47 11.55 -9.09
C ASP A 74 14.01 12.45 -7.97
N PHE A 75 15.33 12.42 -7.76
CA PHE A 75 15.99 13.33 -6.84
C PHE A 75 16.05 14.75 -7.42
N ILE A 76 15.52 15.72 -6.69
CA ILE A 76 15.44 17.13 -7.14
C ILE A 76 16.62 17.95 -6.60
N GLY A 77 17.11 17.64 -5.41
CA GLY A 77 18.20 18.39 -4.79
C GLY A 77 18.19 18.32 -3.27
N TRP A 78 19.19 18.97 -2.67
CA TRP A 78 19.35 19.07 -1.22
C TRP A 78 18.75 20.38 -0.67
N TYR A 79 18.11 20.32 0.50
CA TYR A 79 17.40 21.43 1.14
C TYR A 79 17.88 21.60 2.59
N LYS A 80 17.78 22.83 3.11
CA LYS A 80 18.21 23.21 4.47
C LYS A 80 17.22 22.82 5.56
N ASP A 81 16.00 22.52 5.18
CA ASP A 81 14.90 22.19 6.08
C ASP A 81 14.14 20.95 5.58
N LYS A 82 13.59 20.19 6.53
CA LYS A 82 12.87 18.94 6.29
C LYS A 82 11.65 19.09 5.36
N ASN A 83 11.02 20.28 5.35
CA ASN A 83 9.88 20.56 4.48
C ASN A 83 10.30 20.97 3.07
N CYS A 84 11.61 20.98 2.78
CA CYS A 84 12.19 21.32 1.48
C CYS A 84 11.72 22.68 0.93
N ASN A 85 11.66 23.70 1.78
CA ASN A 85 11.32 25.07 1.40
C ASN A 85 12.54 25.86 0.89
N THR A 86 13.72 25.62 1.49
CA THR A 86 14.94 26.37 1.18
C THR A 86 16.00 25.46 0.61
N GLN A 87 16.21 25.53 -0.70
CA GLN A 87 17.25 24.73 -1.38
C GLN A 87 18.66 25.13 -0.93
N TRP A 88 19.55 24.15 -0.77
CA TRP A 88 20.97 24.38 -0.58
C TRP A 88 21.61 24.84 -1.89
N ASN A 89 22.22 26.03 -1.88
CA ASN A 89 22.89 26.57 -3.04
C ASN A 89 24.40 26.36 -2.93
N THR A 90 24.95 25.46 -3.74
CA THR A 90 26.38 25.08 -3.74
C THR A 90 27.31 26.25 -4.12
N THR A 91 26.77 27.29 -4.79
CA THR A 91 27.58 28.45 -5.22
C THR A 91 27.65 29.57 -4.19
N SER A 92 26.69 29.66 -3.25
CA SER A 92 26.61 30.73 -2.26
C SER A 92 26.68 30.25 -0.81
N ASP A 93 26.10 29.10 -0.49
CA ASP A 93 25.99 28.65 0.89
C ASP A 93 27.33 28.12 1.44
N THR A 94 27.61 28.45 2.70
CA THR A 94 28.78 27.99 3.45
C THR A 94 28.36 27.25 4.71
N VAL A 95 29.20 26.32 5.17
CA VAL A 95 28.98 25.53 6.37
C VAL A 95 29.52 26.30 7.58
N THR A 96 28.62 26.77 8.47
CA THR A 96 28.99 27.55 9.66
C THR A 96 28.83 26.78 10.97
N ALA A 97 28.12 25.64 10.94
CA ALA A 97 27.87 24.71 12.04
C ALA A 97 27.57 23.33 11.46
N ASP A 98 27.43 22.30 12.30
CA ASP A 98 26.86 21.02 11.91
C ASP A 98 25.48 21.24 11.30
N ILE A 99 25.19 20.60 10.16
CA ILE A 99 23.93 20.78 9.43
C ILE A 99 23.46 19.45 8.83
N THR A 100 22.13 19.25 8.84
CA THR A 100 21.50 18.19 8.05
C THR A 100 20.88 18.79 6.78
N LEU A 101 21.20 18.20 5.63
CA LEU A 101 20.57 18.51 4.36
C LEU A 101 19.58 17.40 3.99
N TYR A 102 18.38 17.80 3.58
CA TYR A 102 17.25 16.93 3.31
C TYR A 102 17.02 16.78 1.81
N ALA A 103 16.89 15.55 1.33
CA ALA A 103 16.59 15.28 -0.06
C ALA A 103 15.16 15.66 -0.41
N LYS A 104 14.97 16.38 -1.52
CA LYS A 104 13.65 16.56 -2.14
C LYS A 104 13.49 15.57 -3.28
N TRP A 105 12.30 14.97 -3.34
CA TRP A 105 11.93 13.99 -4.34
C TRP A 105 10.71 14.43 -5.14
N SER A 106 10.62 13.99 -6.39
CA SER A 106 9.45 14.13 -7.25
C SER A 106 9.04 12.75 -7.77
N PRO A 107 7.75 12.40 -7.76
CA PRO A 107 7.33 11.11 -8.26
C PRO A 107 7.54 11.00 -9.78
N LYS A 108 8.07 9.88 -10.24
CA LYS A 108 8.15 9.56 -11.66
C LYS A 108 6.75 9.25 -12.22
N ASN A 109 6.51 9.62 -13.47
CA ASN A 109 5.35 9.14 -14.21
C ASN A 109 5.62 7.69 -14.64
N LEU A 110 4.88 6.75 -14.07
CA LEU A 110 4.99 5.34 -14.38
C LEU A 110 3.86 4.92 -15.32
N LEU A 111 4.17 4.01 -16.24
CA LEU A 111 3.19 3.44 -17.13
C LEU A 111 2.36 2.37 -16.41
N SER A 112 1.07 2.26 -16.76
CA SER A 112 0.22 1.17 -16.33
C SER A 112 0.72 -0.16 -16.89
N GLN A 113 0.52 -1.25 -16.12
CA GLN A 113 0.94 -2.60 -16.47
C GLN A 113 -0.27 -3.52 -16.56
N ASP A 114 -0.49 -4.13 -17.73
CA ASP A 114 -1.51 -5.17 -17.89
C ASP A 114 -0.94 -6.51 -17.41
N LEU A 115 -1.31 -6.93 -16.20
CA LEU A 115 -0.77 -8.15 -15.59
C LEU A 115 -1.39 -9.40 -16.21
N TRP A 116 -2.70 -9.37 -16.46
CA TRP A 116 -3.43 -10.46 -17.10
C TRP A 116 -4.45 -9.91 -18.08
N LYS A 117 -4.65 -10.63 -19.17
CA LYS A 117 -5.62 -10.27 -20.21
C LYS A 117 -6.54 -11.44 -20.47
N SER A 118 -7.84 -11.24 -20.24
CA SER A 118 -8.85 -12.19 -20.68
C SER A 118 -8.84 -12.33 -22.19
N THR A 119 -9.11 -13.55 -22.68
CA THR A 119 -9.13 -13.84 -24.10
C THR A 119 -10.53 -14.23 -24.55
N TYR A 120 -10.92 -13.75 -25.72
CA TYR A 120 -12.12 -14.21 -26.42
C TYR A 120 -11.68 -14.83 -27.73
N THR A 121 -11.68 -16.17 -27.78
CA THR A 121 -11.41 -16.95 -29.01
C THR A 121 -12.39 -18.09 -29.09
N ALA A 122 -12.64 -18.59 -30.30
CA ALA A 122 -13.41 -19.82 -30.48
C ALA A 122 -12.54 -21.01 -30.01
N GLY A 123 -12.63 -21.40 -28.75
CA GLY A 123 -11.84 -22.46 -28.10
C GLY A 123 -11.72 -22.18 -26.58
N PRO A 124 -10.92 -22.97 -25.86
CA PRO A 124 -10.69 -22.75 -24.43
C PRO A 124 -10.26 -21.30 -24.15
N THR A 125 -11.02 -20.60 -23.31
CA THR A 125 -10.78 -19.19 -22.99
C THR A 125 -10.38 -19.04 -21.55
N ASN A 126 -9.45 -18.12 -21.28
CA ASN A 126 -9.03 -17.75 -19.94
C ASN A 126 -9.61 -16.38 -19.61
N HIS A 127 -10.33 -16.28 -18.51
CA HIS A 127 -10.90 -15.05 -18.03
C HIS A 127 -10.31 -14.71 -16.67
N PHE A 128 -9.89 -13.46 -16.50
CA PHE A 128 -9.32 -12.98 -15.24
C PHE A 128 -10.29 -12.05 -14.56
N ARG A 129 -10.50 -12.28 -13.26
CA ARG A 129 -11.42 -11.54 -12.41
C ARG A 129 -10.85 -11.39 -10.98
N ILE A 130 -11.43 -10.48 -10.21
CA ILE A 130 -11.28 -10.39 -8.76
C ILE A 130 -9.82 -10.17 -8.33
N PRO A 131 -9.30 -8.93 -8.49
CA PRO A 131 -7.93 -8.60 -8.12
C PRO A 131 -7.73 -8.50 -6.60
N ALA A 132 -6.59 -9.00 -6.11
CA ALA A 132 -6.10 -8.82 -4.75
C ALA A 132 -4.62 -8.45 -4.79
N LEU A 133 -4.18 -7.56 -3.88
CA LEU A 133 -2.82 -7.01 -3.87
C LEU A 133 -2.32 -6.84 -2.44
N THR A 134 -1.06 -7.19 -2.21
CA THR A 134 -0.34 -6.90 -0.96
C THR A 134 1.12 -6.63 -1.23
N GLN A 135 1.84 -6.13 -0.20
CA GLN A 135 3.29 -5.98 -0.23
C GLN A 135 3.90 -6.63 1.01
N THR A 136 4.91 -7.46 0.83
CA THR A 136 5.67 -8.10 1.91
C THR A 136 6.62 -7.10 2.58
N LYS A 137 7.13 -7.44 3.76
CA LYS A 137 8.10 -6.62 4.51
C LYS A 137 9.35 -6.28 3.70
N ASP A 138 9.83 -7.19 2.88
CA ASP A 138 11.00 -6.98 2.00
C ASP A 138 10.69 -6.20 0.71
N GLY A 139 9.46 -5.67 0.60
CA GLY A 139 9.04 -4.79 -0.50
C GLY A 139 8.49 -5.51 -1.73
N LYS A 140 8.41 -6.84 -1.73
CA LYS A 140 7.84 -7.61 -2.84
C LYS A 140 6.32 -7.38 -2.93
N LEU A 141 5.84 -6.93 -4.08
CA LEU A 141 4.41 -6.90 -4.40
C LEU A 141 3.93 -8.29 -4.83
N ILE A 142 2.77 -8.69 -4.33
CA ILE A 142 2.09 -9.92 -4.70
C ILE A 142 0.69 -9.55 -5.18
N ALA A 143 0.42 -9.81 -6.46
CA ALA A 143 -0.89 -9.67 -7.09
C ALA A 143 -1.49 -11.05 -7.29
N VAL A 144 -2.77 -11.21 -6.94
CA VAL A 144 -3.54 -12.45 -7.10
C VAL A 144 -4.83 -12.13 -7.84
N THR A 145 -5.31 -13.07 -8.66
CA THR A 145 -6.56 -12.96 -9.39
C THR A 145 -7.16 -14.33 -9.63
N ASP A 146 -8.47 -14.41 -9.84
CA ASP A 146 -9.12 -15.60 -10.33
C ASP A 146 -8.75 -15.85 -11.80
N LEU A 147 -8.34 -17.05 -12.11
CA LEU A 147 -8.29 -17.59 -13.48
C LEU A 147 -9.51 -18.46 -13.69
N ARG A 148 -10.45 -17.99 -14.48
CA ARG A 148 -11.73 -18.64 -14.79
C ARG A 148 -11.67 -19.22 -16.20
N TYR A 149 -11.90 -20.53 -16.31
CA TYR A 149 -11.78 -21.23 -17.57
C TYR A 149 -13.13 -21.25 -18.31
N ASP A 150 -13.09 -21.00 -19.61
CA ASP A 150 -14.21 -21.03 -20.56
C ASP A 150 -15.33 -20.00 -20.35
N HIS A 151 -15.52 -19.46 -19.16
CA HIS A 151 -16.44 -18.35 -18.88
C HIS A 151 -16.03 -17.55 -17.63
N ALA A 152 -16.54 -16.32 -17.50
CA ALA A 152 -16.14 -15.42 -16.41
C ALA A 152 -17.07 -15.47 -15.18
N ALA A 153 -17.90 -16.51 -15.04
CA ALA A 153 -18.81 -16.66 -13.90
C ALA A 153 -18.10 -17.04 -12.61
N ASP A 154 -18.72 -16.73 -11.47
CA ASP A 154 -18.21 -17.00 -10.14
C ASP A 154 -18.16 -18.50 -9.82
N VAL A 155 -17.40 -18.88 -8.79
CA VAL A 155 -17.28 -20.26 -8.29
C VAL A 155 -18.66 -20.89 -8.12
N GLY A 156 -18.85 -22.09 -8.70
CA GLY A 156 -20.07 -22.88 -8.58
C GLY A 156 -21.26 -22.42 -9.44
N ASN A 157 -21.13 -21.39 -10.25
CA ASN A 157 -22.15 -21.05 -11.24
C ASN A 157 -22.08 -22.02 -12.44
N PHE A 158 -23.14 -22.10 -13.25
CA PHE A 158 -23.26 -23.02 -14.41
C PHE A 158 -23.34 -24.53 -14.10
N GLY A 159 -24.19 -24.92 -13.14
CA GLY A 159 -24.48 -26.32 -12.85
C GLY A 159 -23.38 -27.05 -12.09
N GLY A 160 -22.50 -26.33 -11.42
CA GLY A 160 -21.53 -26.90 -10.50
C GLY A 160 -20.17 -27.25 -11.10
N ILE A 161 -20.02 -27.30 -12.41
CA ILE A 161 -18.78 -27.70 -13.07
C ILE A 161 -18.13 -26.47 -13.70
N HIS A 162 -17.32 -25.77 -12.94
CA HIS A 162 -16.58 -24.63 -13.43
C HIS A 162 -15.24 -24.50 -12.73
N ARG A 163 -14.19 -24.73 -13.44
CA ARG A 163 -12.85 -24.57 -12.92
C ARG A 163 -12.53 -23.08 -12.74
N VAL A 164 -12.16 -22.75 -11.53
CA VAL A 164 -11.54 -21.46 -11.17
C VAL A 164 -10.31 -21.74 -10.34
N ASP A 165 -9.19 -21.17 -10.71
CA ASP A 165 -7.95 -21.24 -9.96
C ASP A 165 -7.55 -19.84 -9.47
N LEU A 166 -6.82 -19.75 -8.37
CA LEU A 166 -6.12 -18.54 -7.98
C LEU A 166 -4.73 -18.54 -8.62
N VAL A 167 -4.39 -17.45 -9.30
CA VAL A 167 -3.08 -17.28 -9.93
C VAL A 167 -2.41 -16.02 -9.43
N MET A 168 -1.06 -16.07 -9.36
CA MET A 168 -0.23 -15.03 -8.75
C MET A 168 0.85 -14.53 -9.71
N LYS A 169 1.13 -13.24 -9.65
CA LYS A 169 2.35 -12.62 -10.14
C LYS A 169 2.98 -11.78 -9.02
N HIS A 170 4.29 -11.57 -9.09
CA HIS A 170 4.99 -10.72 -8.13
C HIS A 170 5.94 -9.74 -8.81
N SER A 171 6.25 -8.66 -8.10
CA SER A 171 7.22 -7.64 -8.49
C SER A 171 8.15 -7.34 -7.32
N THR A 172 9.43 -7.10 -7.59
CA THR A 172 10.45 -6.69 -6.60
C THR A 172 11.00 -5.28 -6.86
N ASP A 173 10.34 -4.53 -7.74
CA ASP A 173 10.76 -3.21 -8.19
C ASP A 173 9.58 -2.21 -8.20
N PHE A 174 8.69 -2.31 -7.20
CA PHE A 174 7.51 -1.45 -7.03
C PHE A 174 6.51 -1.49 -8.19
N GLY A 175 6.46 -2.62 -8.91
CA GLY A 175 5.52 -2.82 -10.02
C GLY A 175 6.01 -2.31 -11.37
N LEU A 176 7.30 -1.95 -11.51
CA LEU A 176 7.88 -1.60 -12.80
C LEU A 176 7.96 -2.82 -13.73
N THR A 177 8.31 -3.98 -13.16
CA THR A 177 8.27 -5.27 -13.85
C THR A 177 7.61 -6.33 -12.99
N TRP A 178 7.00 -7.32 -13.64
CA TRP A 178 6.30 -8.40 -12.98
C TRP A 178 6.81 -9.76 -13.48
N SER A 179 6.78 -10.75 -12.58
CA SER A 179 7.25 -12.10 -12.89
C SER A 179 6.57 -12.68 -14.14
N ALA A 180 7.39 -13.31 -15.00
CA ALA A 180 6.96 -13.77 -16.32
C ALA A 180 6.29 -15.15 -16.34
N HIS A 181 5.93 -15.77 -15.21
CA HIS A 181 5.40 -17.12 -15.11
C HIS A 181 4.27 -17.45 -16.13
N GLY A 182 4.58 -17.39 -17.43
CA GLY A 182 3.62 -17.52 -18.52
C GLY A 182 2.54 -16.44 -18.52
N SER A 183 1.54 -16.55 -19.36
CA SER A 183 0.41 -15.61 -19.41
C SER A 183 -0.47 -15.69 -18.15
N SER A 184 -0.58 -16.85 -17.52
CA SER A 184 -1.46 -17.11 -16.38
C SER A 184 -0.82 -16.86 -15.01
N GLY A 185 0.51 -16.80 -14.89
CA GLY A 185 1.19 -16.68 -13.59
C GLY A 185 1.36 -18.05 -12.88
N VAL A 186 1.72 -18.00 -11.59
CA VAL A 186 1.83 -19.20 -10.73
C VAL A 186 0.44 -19.60 -10.24
N ASN A 187 0.04 -20.85 -10.46
CA ASN A 187 -1.20 -21.39 -9.93
C ASN A 187 -1.03 -21.73 -8.44
N LEU A 188 -1.80 -21.10 -7.57
CA LEU A 188 -1.74 -21.27 -6.12
C LEU A 188 -2.60 -22.43 -5.62
N THR A 189 -3.63 -22.80 -6.33
CA THR A 189 -4.66 -23.72 -5.84
C THR A 189 -4.52 -25.12 -6.43
N ASN A 190 -4.01 -25.26 -7.64
CA ASN A 190 -3.68 -26.50 -8.36
C ASN A 190 -4.59 -27.69 -7.97
N VAL A 191 -5.91 -27.48 -8.15
CA VAL A 191 -6.93 -28.44 -7.72
C VAL A 191 -6.76 -29.75 -8.50
N PRO A 192 -6.59 -30.91 -7.82
CA PRO A 192 -6.29 -32.18 -8.49
C PRO A 192 -7.39 -32.64 -9.45
N ASP A 193 -8.65 -32.33 -9.16
CA ASP A 193 -9.79 -32.58 -10.05
C ASP A 193 -10.47 -31.26 -10.43
N PRO A 194 -10.14 -30.69 -11.61
CA PRO A 194 -10.69 -29.42 -12.06
C PRO A 194 -12.19 -29.46 -12.33
N ALA A 195 -12.81 -30.62 -12.44
CA ALA A 195 -14.23 -30.77 -12.73
C ALA A 195 -15.13 -30.54 -11.50
N GLU A 196 -14.58 -30.66 -10.28
CA GLU A 196 -15.39 -30.64 -9.07
C GLU A 196 -15.31 -29.35 -8.24
N TYR A 197 -14.24 -28.53 -8.40
CA TYR A 197 -14.01 -27.41 -7.49
C TYR A 197 -13.47 -26.16 -8.19
N GLY A 198 -14.09 -25.02 -7.82
CA GLY A 198 -13.52 -23.70 -8.08
C GLY A 198 -12.92 -23.11 -6.82
N CYS A 199 -11.84 -22.34 -6.96
CA CYS A 199 -11.22 -21.51 -5.92
C CYS A 199 -11.20 -20.09 -6.40
N GLY A 200 -11.80 -19.16 -5.65
CA GLY A 200 -11.91 -17.77 -6.09
C GLY A 200 -12.06 -16.76 -4.94
N ASP A 201 -12.22 -15.50 -5.30
CA ASP A 201 -12.47 -14.40 -4.37
C ASP A 201 -11.36 -14.23 -3.31
N ALA A 202 -10.10 -14.19 -3.74
CA ALA A 202 -8.96 -14.06 -2.83
C ALA A 202 -8.98 -12.74 -2.04
N ALA A 203 -8.87 -12.83 -0.72
CA ALA A 203 -8.56 -11.72 0.19
C ALA A 203 -7.14 -11.94 0.74
N ILE A 204 -6.25 -10.94 0.63
CA ILE A 204 -4.82 -11.11 0.91
C ILE A 204 -4.28 -10.09 1.91
N VAL A 205 -3.32 -10.50 2.74
CA VAL A 205 -2.48 -9.65 3.60
C VAL A 205 -1.08 -10.23 3.71
N ALA A 206 -0.07 -9.36 3.75
CA ALA A 206 1.28 -9.72 4.19
C ALA A 206 1.53 -9.10 5.57
N ASP A 207 2.22 -9.84 6.44
CA ASP A 207 2.61 -9.31 7.74
C ASP A 207 3.72 -8.26 7.59
N ARG A 208 3.54 -7.09 8.24
CA ARG A 208 4.51 -5.99 8.15
C ARG A 208 5.83 -6.27 8.87
N ASP A 209 5.85 -7.20 9.83
CA ASP A 209 7.03 -7.49 10.66
C ASP A 209 7.78 -8.73 10.20
N SER A 210 7.16 -9.57 9.36
CA SER A 210 7.75 -10.78 8.79
C SER A 210 7.47 -10.90 7.29
N ASN A 211 7.94 -11.96 6.65
CA ASN A 211 7.61 -12.25 5.24
C ASN A 211 6.43 -13.24 5.13
N GLU A 212 5.60 -13.35 6.18
CA GLU A 212 4.41 -14.18 6.12
C GLU A 212 3.32 -13.53 5.26
N VAL A 213 2.62 -14.34 4.50
CA VAL A 213 1.48 -13.92 3.66
C VAL A 213 0.31 -14.85 3.91
N LEU A 214 -0.88 -14.29 4.03
CA LEU A 214 -2.13 -15.00 4.20
C LEU A 214 -3.11 -14.64 3.08
N ILE A 215 -3.69 -15.66 2.45
CA ILE A 215 -4.84 -15.53 1.55
C ILE A 215 -6.00 -16.28 2.16
N ILE A 216 -7.20 -15.69 2.15
CA ILE A 216 -8.46 -16.38 2.43
C ILE A 216 -9.26 -16.37 1.13
N HIS A 217 -9.86 -17.52 0.79
CA HIS A 217 -10.61 -17.66 -0.45
C HIS A 217 -11.77 -18.64 -0.31
N VAL A 218 -12.73 -18.58 -1.21
CA VAL A 218 -13.78 -19.59 -1.30
C VAL A 218 -13.31 -20.80 -2.10
N ARG A 219 -13.87 -21.97 -1.74
CA ARG A 219 -13.70 -23.21 -2.51
C ARG A 219 -15.03 -23.96 -2.56
N GLY A 220 -15.34 -24.54 -3.72
CA GLY A 220 -16.51 -25.42 -3.83
C GLY A 220 -17.03 -25.60 -5.25
N SER A 221 -18.04 -26.44 -5.35
CA SER A 221 -18.76 -26.74 -6.59
C SER A 221 -20.15 -26.07 -6.67
N VAL A 222 -20.54 -25.32 -5.65
CA VAL A 222 -21.83 -24.61 -5.60
C VAL A 222 -21.61 -23.11 -5.51
N SER A 223 -22.51 -22.35 -6.11
CA SER A 223 -22.44 -20.89 -6.02
C SER A 223 -22.88 -20.40 -4.63
N TYR A 224 -22.45 -19.18 -4.27
CA TYR A 224 -22.90 -18.47 -3.09
C TYR A 224 -24.44 -18.41 -2.98
N HIS A 225 -25.16 -18.31 -4.10
CA HIS A 225 -26.63 -18.32 -4.12
C HIS A 225 -27.22 -19.70 -3.99
N GLY A 226 -26.50 -20.75 -4.35
CA GLY A 226 -26.96 -22.14 -4.39
C GLY A 226 -26.73 -22.94 -3.11
N GLY A 227 -25.67 -22.66 -2.35
CA GLY A 227 -25.32 -23.49 -1.20
C GLY A 227 -24.16 -22.97 -0.35
N LYS A 228 -23.78 -23.77 0.63
CA LYS A 228 -22.62 -23.51 1.51
C LYS A 228 -21.32 -23.68 0.69
N GLN A 229 -20.51 -22.64 0.62
CA GLN A 229 -19.16 -22.71 0.10
C GLN A 229 -18.19 -22.91 1.24
N SER A 230 -17.10 -23.62 0.99
CA SER A 230 -16.01 -23.77 1.95
C SER A 230 -15.16 -22.51 1.98
N VAL A 231 -14.62 -22.20 3.15
CA VAL A 231 -13.65 -21.13 3.38
C VAL A 231 -12.28 -21.76 3.61
N TYR A 232 -11.34 -21.44 2.75
CA TYR A 232 -9.97 -21.93 2.79
C TYR A 232 -9.01 -20.79 3.05
N LYS A 233 -7.87 -21.12 3.66
CA LYS A 233 -6.72 -20.23 3.71
C LYS A 233 -5.50 -20.86 3.05
N LEU A 234 -4.68 -20.01 2.45
CA LEU A 234 -3.32 -20.30 2.02
C LEU A 234 -2.38 -19.46 2.87
N ARG A 235 -1.41 -20.07 3.52
CA ARG A 235 -0.38 -19.37 4.30
C ARG A 235 0.99 -19.63 3.69
N SER A 236 1.78 -18.58 3.56
CA SER A 236 3.17 -18.64 3.15
C SER A 236 4.04 -18.05 4.27
N ASN A 237 5.18 -18.70 4.55
CA ASN A 237 6.15 -18.21 5.53
C ASN A 237 7.42 -17.65 4.85
N ASP A 238 7.46 -17.63 3.52
CA ASP A 238 8.64 -17.32 2.70
C ASP A 238 8.38 -16.25 1.63
N GLY A 239 7.44 -15.36 1.91
CA GLY A 239 7.11 -14.24 1.01
C GLY A 239 6.38 -14.67 -0.26
N GLY A 240 5.53 -15.70 -0.17
CA GLY A 240 4.69 -16.16 -1.27
C GLY A 240 5.40 -17.11 -2.25
N VAL A 241 6.47 -17.80 -1.84
CA VAL A 241 7.15 -18.80 -2.66
C VAL A 241 6.48 -20.16 -2.51
N THR A 242 6.21 -20.58 -1.27
CA THR A 242 5.48 -21.81 -0.95
C THR A 242 4.20 -21.51 -0.17
N TRP A 243 3.20 -22.36 -0.29
CA TRP A 243 1.87 -22.13 0.27
C TRP A 243 1.30 -23.38 0.90
N ASP A 244 0.80 -23.25 2.15
CA ASP A 244 0.14 -24.31 2.90
C ASP A 244 -1.38 -24.08 2.91
N PRO A 245 -2.17 -24.94 2.25
CA PRO A 245 -3.63 -24.84 2.25
C PRO A 245 -4.23 -25.45 3.51
N LEU A 246 -5.27 -24.81 4.06
CA LEU A 246 -6.04 -25.32 5.19
C LEU A 246 -7.51 -24.93 5.06
N ASP A 247 -8.39 -25.91 5.26
CA ASP A 247 -9.83 -25.69 5.41
C ASP A 247 -10.13 -25.07 6.78
N ILE A 248 -10.77 -23.92 6.79
CA ILE A 248 -11.20 -23.21 8.00
C ILE A 248 -12.72 -23.02 8.04
N THR A 249 -13.45 -23.77 7.22
CA THR A 249 -14.90 -23.63 7.02
C THR A 249 -15.65 -23.70 8.35
N ASP A 250 -15.46 -24.77 9.11
CA ASP A 250 -16.18 -24.95 10.38
C ASP A 250 -15.75 -23.91 11.41
N ALA A 251 -14.46 -23.58 11.50
CA ALA A 251 -13.96 -22.56 12.41
C ALA A 251 -14.63 -21.17 12.22
N ILE A 252 -15.05 -20.86 10.98
CA ILE A 252 -15.73 -19.60 10.67
C ILE A 252 -17.24 -19.74 10.84
N TYR A 253 -17.87 -20.79 10.27
CA TYR A 253 -19.33 -20.96 10.32
C TYR A 253 -19.87 -21.23 11.72
N ASP A 254 -19.12 -21.94 12.57
CA ASP A 254 -19.54 -22.28 13.93
C ASP A 254 -19.58 -21.07 14.88
N MET A 255 -19.09 -19.92 14.46
CA MET A 255 -19.23 -18.67 15.25
C MET A 255 -20.70 -18.25 15.40
N ASN A 256 -21.54 -18.60 14.44
CA ASN A 256 -22.98 -18.32 14.50
C ASN A 256 -23.77 -19.32 13.65
N SER A 257 -24.67 -20.06 14.26
CA SER A 257 -25.51 -21.09 13.59
C SER A 257 -26.44 -20.54 12.51
N ALA A 258 -26.69 -19.24 12.48
CA ALA A 258 -27.45 -18.59 11.41
C ALA A 258 -26.62 -18.35 10.14
N TRP A 259 -25.31 -18.50 10.21
CA TRP A 259 -24.43 -18.34 9.06
C TRP A 259 -24.43 -19.64 8.25
N HIS A 260 -25.08 -19.65 7.11
CA HIS A 260 -25.23 -20.85 6.30
C HIS A 260 -24.62 -20.75 4.89
N ARG A 261 -24.33 -19.51 4.43
CA ARG A 261 -23.65 -19.22 3.15
C ARG A 261 -22.89 -17.93 3.29
N MET A 262 -21.58 -17.95 3.02
CA MET A 262 -20.75 -16.76 3.10
C MET A 262 -19.47 -16.92 2.28
N PHE A 263 -18.80 -15.78 2.04
CA PHE A 263 -17.40 -15.71 1.67
C PHE A 263 -16.73 -14.47 2.29
N ILE A 264 -15.41 -14.50 2.44
CA ILE A 264 -14.64 -13.33 2.83
C ILE A 264 -14.47 -12.44 1.60
N THR A 265 -14.78 -11.17 1.73
CA THR A 265 -14.74 -10.23 0.60
C THR A 265 -13.32 -10.08 0.06
N SER A 266 -13.16 -10.30 -1.24
CA SER A 266 -11.89 -10.28 -1.98
C SER A 266 -11.12 -8.95 -1.92
N GLY A 267 -9.84 -8.96 -2.24
CA GLY A 267 -8.93 -7.83 -2.27
C GLY A 267 -8.06 -7.74 -1.03
N LYS A 268 -7.95 -6.60 -0.37
CA LYS A 268 -7.09 -6.42 0.80
C LYS A 268 -7.77 -6.89 2.08
N ILE A 269 -7.07 -7.68 2.91
CA ILE A 269 -7.32 -7.82 4.35
C ILE A 269 -6.55 -6.70 5.05
N HIS A 270 -7.19 -5.97 5.96
CA HIS A 270 -6.53 -4.88 6.68
C HIS A 270 -5.69 -5.42 7.84
N GLN A 271 -4.44 -4.97 7.96
CA GLN A 271 -3.61 -5.20 9.15
C GLN A 271 -3.57 -3.92 9.99
N SER A 272 -3.89 -4.03 11.28
CA SER A 272 -3.96 -2.93 12.23
C SER A 272 -2.66 -2.11 12.28
N ARG A 273 -2.81 -0.80 12.39
CA ARG A 273 -1.69 0.12 12.68
C ARG A 273 -1.43 0.26 14.18
N TYR A 274 -2.44 -0.05 15.00
CA TYR A 274 -2.46 0.35 16.41
C TYR A 274 -2.48 -0.81 17.39
N ILE A 275 -2.94 -2.00 16.97
CA ILE A 275 -3.15 -3.13 17.86
C ILE A 275 -2.19 -4.24 17.47
N LYS A 276 -1.19 -4.48 18.33
CA LYS A 276 -0.26 -5.60 18.23
C LYS A 276 -0.44 -6.49 19.45
N THR A 277 -0.76 -7.76 19.21
CA THR A 277 -0.93 -8.76 20.26
C THR A 277 0.13 -9.83 20.07
N SER A 278 1.04 -9.95 21.06
CA SER A 278 2.16 -10.87 20.97
C SER A 278 3.04 -10.59 19.75
N ASN A 279 3.10 -11.49 18.77
CA ASN A 279 3.99 -11.40 17.63
C ASN A 279 3.38 -10.65 16.43
N TYR A 280 2.04 -10.54 16.35
CA TYR A 280 1.36 -10.03 15.17
C TYR A 280 0.51 -8.79 15.45
N TYR A 281 0.44 -7.91 14.47
CA TYR A 281 -0.61 -6.91 14.42
C TYR A 281 -1.93 -7.59 14.06
N ARG A 282 -3.03 -7.15 14.71
CA ARG A 282 -4.39 -7.63 14.42
C ARG A 282 -4.71 -7.49 12.94
N ILE A 283 -5.30 -8.50 12.34
CA ILE A 283 -5.85 -8.43 10.99
C ILE A 283 -7.37 -8.46 11.02
N TYR A 284 -8.01 -7.81 10.03
CA TYR A 284 -9.46 -7.71 9.93
C TYR A 284 -9.91 -8.16 8.55
N ALA A 285 -10.97 -8.98 8.51
CA ALA A 285 -11.62 -9.43 7.30
C ALA A 285 -13.14 -9.28 7.42
N ALA A 286 -13.80 -8.93 6.33
CA ALA A 286 -15.25 -8.75 6.32
C ALA A 286 -15.92 -9.86 5.48
N PRO A 287 -16.67 -10.79 6.09
CA PRO A 287 -17.52 -11.72 5.34
C PRO A 287 -18.78 -11.02 4.81
N LEU A 288 -19.18 -11.43 3.61
CA LEU A 288 -20.55 -11.30 3.13
C LEU A 288 -21.31 -12.57 3.51
N ILE A 289 -22.39 -12.44 4.27
CA ILE A 289 -23.17 -13.55 4.78
C ILE A 289 -24.58 -13.45 4.23
N LYS A 290 -25.03 -14.50 3.55
CA LYS A 290 -26.34 -14.53 2.89
C LYS A 290 -27.48 -14.32 3.91
N ASP A 291 -28.41 -13.41 3.58
CA ASP A 291 -29.56 -13.01 4.39
C ASP A 291 -29.23 -12.38 5.76
N PHE A 292 -27.92 -12.13 6.01
CA PHE A 292 -27.41 -11.49 7.20
C PHE A 292 -26.78 -10.11 6.92
N GLY A 293 -26.06 -9.95 5.81
CA GLY A 293 -25.24 -8.78 5.49
C GLY A 293 -23.79 -9.01 5.88
N ASN A 294 -23.15 -8.00 6.44
CA ASN A 294 -21.75 -8.11 6.85
C ASN A 294 -21.59 -8.20 8.37
N THR A 295 -20.47 -8.75 8.78
CA THR A 295 -19.82 -8.56 10.08
C THR A 295 -18.34 -8.33 9.85
N VAL A 296 -17.55 -8.19 10.91
CA VAL A 296 -16.07 -8.11 10.82
C VAL A 296 -15.47 -9.19 11.69
N LEU A 297 -14.61 -9.98 11.09
CA LEU A 297 -13.76 -10.94 11.78
C LEU A 297 -12.40 -10.32 12.05
N TYR A 298 -11.77 -10.68 13.17
CA TYR A 298 -10.38 -10.32 13.45
C TYR A 298 -9.58 -11.53 13.92
N SER A 299 -8.27 -11.47 13.68
CA SER A 299 -7.29 -12.44 14.17
C SER A 299 -6.11 -11.70 14.77
N ASP A 300 -5.64 -12.20 15.92
CA ASP A 300 -4.47 -11.69 16.65
C ASP A 300 -3.23 -12.61 16.48
N ASP A 301 -3.36 -13.67 15.68
CA ASP A 301 -2.36 -14.70 15.43
C ASP A 301 -2.16 -15.00 13.94
N PHE A 302 -2.34 -13.96 13.12
CA PHE A 302 -2.16 -13.97 11.68
C PHE A 302 -2.97 -15.10 10.99
N GLY A 303 -4.28 -15.17 11.32
CA GLY A 303 -5.24 -16.09 10.68
C GLY A 303 -5.20 -17.54 11.20
N VAL A 304 -4.55 -17.81 12.34
CA VAL A 304 -4.65 -19.13 12.99
C VAL A 304 -6.02 -19.27 13.64
N THR A 305 -6.43 -18.30 14.44
CA THR A 305 -7.76 -18.24 15.04
C THR A 305 -8.48 -16.94 14.65
N TRP A 306 -9.81 -17.01 14.56
CA TRP A 306 -10.67 -15.90 14.20
C TRP A 306 -11.72 -15.64 15.26
N LYS A 307 -12.10 -14.40 15.43
CA LYS A 307 -13.14 -13.93 16.36
C LYS A 307 -13.95 -12.84 15.70
N VAL A 308 -15.22 -12.69 16.11
CA VAL A 308 -16.05 -11.58 15.67
C VAL A 308 -15.68 -10.30 16.42
N LEU A 309 -15.53 -9.19 15.72
CA LEU A 309 -15.28 -7.88 16.30
C LEU A 309 -16.48 -7.45 17.15
N GLY A 310 -16.22 -7.01 18.38
CA GLY A 310 -17.25 -6.75 19.41
C GLY A 310 -17.68 -7.99 20.19
N ARG A 311 -17.23 -9.19 19.79
CA ARG A 311 -17.55 -10.49 20.44
C ARG A 311 -19.04 -10.86 20.38
N ASP A 312 -19.80 -10.21 19.51
CA ASP A 312 -21.21 -10.49 19.26
C ASP A 312 -21.41 -10.90 17.78
N ALA A 313 -21.53 -12.21 17.57
CA ALA A 313 -21.74 -12.78 16.25
C ALA A 313 -23.17 -12.54 15.69
N THR A 314 -24.08 -11.96 16.48
CA THR A 314 -25.41 -11.57 16.04
C THR A 314 -25.48 -10.12 15.55
N ALA A 315 -24.44 -9.32 15.84
CA ALA A 315 -24.35 -7.94 15.39
C ALA A 315 -24.26 -7.85 13.86
N ARG A 316 -25.07 -6.99 13.28
CA ARG A 316 -25.21 -6.78 11.83
C ARG A 316 -24.86 -5.34 11.48
N PRO A 317 -23.58 -4.95 11.46
CA PRO A 317 -23.17 -3.55 11.23
C PRO A 317 -23.65 -2.97 9.90
N THR A 318 -23.85 -3.81 8.88
CA THR A 318 -24.43 -3.43 7.59
C THR A 318 -25.39 -4.53 7.12
N PRO A 319 -26.64 -4.58 7.66
CA PRO A 319 -27.57 -5.68 7.40
C PRO A 319 -28.04 -5.79 5.94
N GLN A 320 -27.93 -4.69 5.18
CA GLN A 320 -28.23 -4.67 3.74
C GLN A 320 -26.95 -4.56 2.89
N GLY A 321 -25.80 -4.77 3.53
CA GLY A 321 -24.50 -4.71 2.86
C GLY A 321 -24.26 -5.93 1.99
N ASP A 322 -23.35 -5.74 1.05
CA ASP A 322 -22.83 -6.76 0.15
C ASP A 322 -21.31 -6.87 0.44
N GLU A 323 -20.43 -6.95 -0.56
CA GLU A 323 -18.98 -7.02 -0.36
C GLU A 323 -18.42 -5.82 0.41
N ALA A 324 -17.70 -6.06 1.49
CA ALA A 324 -17.26 -5.02 2.40
C ALA A 324 -15.74 -5.00 2.61
N LYS A 325 -15.23 -3.84 2.94
CA LYS A 325 -13.82 -3.58 3.26
C LYS A 325 -13.71 -2.96 4.64
N VAL A 326 -12.59 -3.24 5.29
CA VAL A 326 -12.29 -2.74 6.63
C VAL A 326 -11.03 -1.88 6.58
N GLU A 327 -11.05 -0.77 7.34
CA GLU A 327 -9.89 0.10 7.52
C GLU A 327 -9.89 0.67 8.95
N GLU A 328 -8.77 1.21 9.41
CA GLU A 328 -8.69 1.92 10.68
C GLU A 328 -8.67 3.44 10.48
N LEU A 329 -9.50 4.13 11.27
CA LEU A 329 -9.48 5.58 11.38
C LEU A 329 -8.24 6.04 12.19
N PRO A 330 -7.82 7.32 12.08
CA PRO A 330 -6.63 7.83 12.77
C PRO A 330 -6.64 7.66 14.30
N ASP A 331 -7.81 7.63 14.92
CA ASP A 331 -8.00 7.43 16.36
C ASP A 331 -8.04 5.94 16.79
N GLY A 332 -7.90 5.03 15.82
CA GLY A 332 -7.90 3.58 16.03
C GLY A 332 -9.28 2.95 16.09
N ARG A 333 -10.36 3.68 15.80
CA ARG A 333 -11.67 3.09 15.52
C ARG A 333 -11.62 2.36 14.17
N VAL A 334 -12.53 1.42 13.97
CA VAL A 334 -12.59 0.61 12.74
C VAL A 334 -13.76 1.06 11.89
N ILE A 335 -13.51 1.33 10.60
CA ILE A 335 -14.55 1.63 9.64
C ILE A 335 -14.80 0.44 8.72
N LEU A 336 -16.07 0.10 8.54
CA LEU A 336 -16.58 -0.85 7.58
C LEU A 336 -17.21 -0.09 6.42
N SER A 337 -16.75 -0.38 5.19
CA SER A 337 -17.32 0.16 3.94
C SER A 337 -17.86 -0.98 3.10
N SER A 338 -19.17 -1.08 2.95
CA SER A 338 -19.86 -2.18 2.27
C SER A 338 -20.47 -1.74 0.95
N ARG A 339 -20.41 -2.61 -0.05
CA ARG A 339 -21.00 -2.43 -1.37
C ARG A 339 -22.50 -2.14 -1.28
N ARG A 340 -22.92 -1.14 -2.04
CA ARG A 340 -24.32 -0.79 -2.27
C ARG A 340 -24.45 -0.20 -3.67
N SER A 341 -25.62 -0.33 -4.30
CA SER A 341 -25.93 0.46 -5.48
C SER A 341 -25.93 1.95 -5.14
N ASN A 342 -25.24 2.76 -5.94
CA ASN A 342 -25.08 4.21 -5.76
C ASN A 342 -24.22 4.60 -4.55
N GLY A 343 -23.13 3.86 -4.28
CA GLY A 343 -22.19 4.22 -3.24
C GLY A 343 -21.91 3.10 -2.23
N ARG A 344 -21.77 3.47 -0.97
CA ARG A 344 -21.34 2.55 0.10
C ARG A 344 -22.26 2.66 1.32
N TRP A 345 -22.48 1.54 2.03
CA TRP A 345 -22.87 1.55 3.42
C TRP A 345 -21.64 1.65 4.29
N CYS A 346 -21.59 2.64 5.18
CA CYS A 346 -20.47 2.80 6.13
C CYS A 346 -20.97 2.62 7.56
N ASN A 347 -20.15 2.00 8.42
CA ASN A 347 -20.38 1.95 9.86
C ASN A 347 -19.04 2.02 10.59
N ILE A 348 -19.04 2.58 11.82
CA ILE A 348 -17.82 2.73 12.63
C ILE A 348 -17.96 1.90 13.90
N PHE A 349 -16.91 1.17 14.22
CA PHE A 349 -16.77 0.42 15.47
C PHE A 349 -15.84 1.16 16.42
N THR A 350 -16.31 1.36 17.66
CA THR A 350 -15.55 1.97 18.74
C THR A 350 -15.20 0.93 19.80
N TYR A 351 -13.90 0.79 20.08
CA TYR A 351 -13.42 -0.13 21.11
C TYR A 351 -13.71 0.39 22.51
N THR A 352 -14.20 -0.51 23.39
CA THR A 352 -14.13 -0.35 24.85
C THR A 352 -12.91 -1.04 25.44
N ASN A 353 -12.42 -2.07 24.76
CA ASN A 353 -11.17 -2.77 25.10
C ASN A 353 -10.52 -3.30 23.82
N LYS A 354 -9.41 -2.68 23.43
CA LYS A 354 -8.68 -3.03 22.20
C LYS A 354 -8.09 -4.45 22.26
N ASP A 355 -7.53 -4.86 23.39
CA ASP A 355 -6.83 -6.17 23.54
C ASP A 355 -7.78 -7.35 23.34
N THR A 356 -9.01 -7.23 23.83
CA THR A 356 -10.01 -8.29 23.75
C THR A 356 -10.94 -8.17 22.54
N GLY A 357 -10.86 -7.07 21.77
CA GLY A 357 -11.73 -6.80 20.66
C GLY A 357 -13.14 -6.41 21.04
N LEU A 358 -13.38 -6.03 22.31
CA LEU A 358 -14.69 -5.57 22.80
C LEU A 358 -14.94 -4.12 22.38
N GLY A 359 -16.20 -3.84 22.10
CA GLY A 359 -16.67 -2.54 21.67
C GLY A 359 -18.05 -2.62 21.02
N SER A 360 -18.46 -1.57 20.35
CA SER A 360 -19.77 -1.52 19.67
C SER A 360 -19.69 -0.75 18.35
N TRP A 361 -20.56 -1.13 17.45
CA TRP A 361 -20.89 -0.37 16.25
C TRP A 361 -21.76 0.82 16.60
N GLU A 362 -21.78 1.87 15.74
CA GLU A 362 -22.67 3.02 15.92
C GLU A 362 -24.11 2.58 16.09
N SER A 363 -24.76 3.07 17.16
CA SER A 363 -26.12 2.67 17.56
C SER A 363 -27.19 3.07 16.55
N ASP A 364 -26.97 4.16 15.83
CA ASP A 364 -27.88 4.66 14.78
C ASP A 364 -27.82 3.84 13.49
N GLY A 365 -27.00 2.79 13.48
CA GLY A 365 -26.78 1.93 12.33
C GLY A 365 -25.92 2.54 11.24
N PRO A 366 -25.76 1.84 10.11
CA PRO A 366 -24.91 2.28 9.00
C PRO A 366 -25.48 3.54 8.32
N LYS A 367 -24.58 4.38 7.81
CA LYS A 367 -24.93 5.55 6.99
C LYS A 367 -24.60 5.29 5.52
N TRP A 368 -25.41 5.84 4.66
CA TRP A 368 -25.22 5.76 3.22
C TRP A 368 -24.31 6.88 2.74
N LEU A 369 -23.16 6.50 2.22
CA LEU A 369 -22.26 7.38 1.48
C LEU A 369 -22.63 7.31 -0.01
N ASN A 370 -23.27 8.34 -0.51
CA ASN A 370 -23.66 8.47 -1.92
C ASN A 370 -22.53 9.14 -2.71
N LEU A 371 -21.88 8.40 -3.58
CA LEU A 371 -20.79 8.89 -4.44
C LEU A 371 -21.05 8.65 -5.94
N GLY A 372 -22.31 8.44 -6.31
CA GLY A 372 -22.72 8.19 -7.69
C GLY A 372 -23.24 6.79 -7.92
N ASN A 373 -23.64 6.51 -9.14
CA ASN A 373 -24.30 5.28 -9.53
C ASN A 373 -23.26 4.26 -10.00
N ASP A 374 -22.73 3.49 -9.08
CA ASP A 374 -21.89 2.37 -9.42
C ASP A 374 -22.70 1.16 -9.95
N GLY A 375 -22.04 0.31 -10.68
CA GLY A 375 -22.60 -0.99 -11.09
C GLY A 375 -22.55 -2.04 -9.99
N GLY A 376 -22.20 -1.68 -8.75
CA GLY A 376 -22.00 -2.54 -7.59
C GLY A 376 -20.76 -3.43 -7.72
N THR A 377 -19.68 -3.09 -7.00
CA THR A 377 -18.44 -3.86 -6.90
C THR A 377 -17.90 -3.87 -5.48
N ASN A 378 -16.86 -4.69 -5.22
CA ASN A 378 -16.25 -4.77 -3.90
C ASN A 378 -15.73 -3.40 -3.42
N GLY A 379 -15.15 -2.58 -4.31
CA GLY A 379 -14.46 -1.35 -3.95
C GLY A 379 -13.28 -1.60 -3.01
N GLU A 380 -12.47 -0.59 -2.76
CA GLU A 380 -11.44 -0.66 -1.72
C GLU A 380 -11.46 0.64 -0.90
N ILE A 381 -11.10 0.55 0.38
CA ILE A 381 -10.87 1.69 1.25
C ILE A 381 -9.42 1.70 1.71
N LEU A 382 -8.79 2.88 1.71
CA LEU A 382 -7.44 3.08 2.20
C LEU A 382 -7.36 4.42 2.92
N ILE A 383 -6.84 4.44 4.15
CA ILE A 383 -6.60 5.66 4.93
C ILE A 383 -5.11 5.79 5.15
N LEU A 384 -4.56 6.96 4.83
CA LEU A 384 -3.12 7.19 4.88
C LEU A 384 -2.78 8.61 5.32
N LYS A 385 -1.55 8.78 5.82
CA LYS A 385 -0.99 10.09 6.14
C LYS A 385 -0.48 10.77 4.88
N ALA A 386 -0.69 12.07 4.82
CA ALA A 386 -0.28 12.94 3.72
C ALA A 386 0.17 14.30 4.25
N VAL A 387 0.70 15.13 3.37
CA VAL A 387 1.04 16.52 3.67
C VAL A 387 0.33 17.41 2.66
N ARG A 388 -0.35 18.45 3.12
CA ARG A 388 -0.94 19.45 2.23
C ARG A 388 0.18 20.25 1.55
N VAL A 389 0.12 20.39 0.23
CA VAL A 389 1.21 21.00 -0.54
C VAL A 389 1.33 22.50 -0.26
N SER A 390 0.20 23.21 -0.06
CA SER A 390 0.15 24.67 0.06
C SER A 390 0.82 25.23 1.32
N ASP A 391 0.69 24.56 2.45
CA ASP A 391 1.14 25.03 3.78
C ASP A 391 1.99 23.99 4.54
N LYS A 392 2.23 22.82 3.93
CA LYS A 392 2.99 21.72 4.52
C LYS A 392 2.41 21.18 5.83
N THR A 393 1.11 21.35 6.04
CA THR A 393 0.45 20.78 7.22
C THR A 393 0.21 19.29 7.06
N PRO A 394 0.46 18.49 8.11
CA PRO A 394 0.08 17.07 8.12
C PRO A 394 -1.43 16.90 7.94
N ALA A 395 -1.81 15.89 7.19
CA ALA A 395 -3.20 15.53 6.92
C ALA A 395 -3.39 14.01 6.94
N THR A 396 -4.63 13.58 7.09
CA THR A 396 -5.04 12.19 6.85
C THR A 396 -6.04 12.17 5.72
N ILE A 397 -5.79 11.33 4.72
CA ILE A 397 -6.63 11.20 3.54
C ILE A 397 -7.28 9.82 3.52
N ALA A 398 -8.60 9.80 3.31
CA ALA A 398 -9.35 8.59 3.01
C ALA A 398 -9.53 8.48 1.49
N LEU A 399 -9.28 7.30 0.95
CA LEU A 399 -9.48 6.92 -0.44
C LEU A 399 -10.54 5.81 -0.53
N LEU A 400 -11.41 5.87 -1.53
CA LEU A 400 -12.35 4.81 -1.91
C LEU A 400 -12.26 4.57 -3.41
N SER A 401 -12.23 3.32 -3.86
CA SER A 401 -12.18 3.00 -5.29
C SER A 401 -13.36 2.12 -5.72
N PHE A 402 -14.04 2.52 -6.79
CA PHE A 402 -15.04 1.70 -7.49
C PHE A 402 -15.44 2.36 -8.83
N PRO A 403 -16.10 1.64 -9.76
CA PRO A 403 -16.67 2.23 -10.98
C PRO A 403 -17.77 3.24 -10.64
N LYS A 404 -17.63 4.47 -11.13
CA LYS A 404 -18.55 5.57 -10.79
C LYS A 404 -19.90 5.48 -11.50
N THR A 405 -19.93 4.93 -12.71
CA THR A 405 -21.12 4.95 -13.55
C THR A 405 -21.76 3.57 -13.69
N SER A 406 -23.06 3.54 -13.99
CA SER A 406 -23.83 2.31 -14.13
C SER A 406 -23.23 1.36 -15.18
N GLY A 407 -23.44 0.04 -15.01
CA GLY A 407 -22.91 -0.98 -15.90
C GLY A 407 -21.43 -1.27 -15.67
N ARG A 408 -20.86 -0.84 -14.53
CA ARG A 408 -19.45 -1.04 -14.18
C ARG A 408 -18.52 -0.35 -15.17
N ASN A 409 -18.59 0.99 -15.19
CA ASN A 409 -17.74 1.85 -16.01
C ASN A 409 -17.07 2.92 -15.15
N ASP A 410 -15.97 3.47 -15.69
CA ASP A 410 -15.31 4.66 -15.16
C ASP A 410 -14.71 4.42 -13.77
N VAL A 411 -13.73 3.52 -13.65
CA VAL A 411 -13.07 3.30 -12.37
C VAL A 411 -12.47 4.61 -11.84
N THR A 412 -12.93 4.97 -10.65
CA THR A 412 -12.67 6.26 -10.01
C THR A 412 -12.12 6.02 -8.60
N ILE A 413 -11.15 6.81 -8.20
CA ILE A 413 -10.73 6.92 -6.80
C ILE A 413 -11.37 8.19 -6.24
N PHE A 414 -12.23 8.03 -5.26
CA PHE A 414 -12.79 9.12 -4.46
C PHE A 414 -11.86 9.38 -3.28
N TRP A 415 -11.70 10.65 -2.88
CA TRP A 415 -10.83 11.02 -1.80
C TRP A 415 -11.36 12.19 -0.98
N ARG A 416 -11.01 12.24 0.28
CA ARG A 416 -11.24 13.38 1.17
C ARG A 416 -10.21 13.44 2.29
N MET A 417 -9.97 14.63 2.81
CA MET A 417 -9.30 14.81 4.10
C MET A 417 -10.26 14.44 5.23
N ILE A 418 -9.76 13.74 6.24
CA ILE A 418 -10.51 13.35 7.43
C ILE A 418 -9.81 13.81 8.71
N GLU A 419 -10.61 14.21 9.70
CA GLU A 419 -10.15 14.54 11.05
C GLU A 419 -9.93 13.26 11.87
N ASP A 420 -9.09 13.36 12.92
CA ASP A 420 -8.75 12.20 13.74
C ASP A 420 -9.98 11.54 14.39
N ASN A 421 -10.98 12.34 14.81
CA ASN A 421 -12.19 11.89 15.48
C ASN A 421 -13.44 12.01 14.62
N ILE A 422 -13.31 11.85 13.31
CA ILE A 422 -14.43 11.98 12.37
C ILE A 422 -15.66 11.17 12.80
N SER A 423 -16.86 11.76 12.74
CA SER A 423 -18.11 11.04 12.97
C SER A 423 -18.52 10.22 11.74
N LEU A 424 -19.33 9.18 11.97
CA LEU A 424 -19.90 8.38 10.86
C LEU A 424 -20.73 9.24 9.90
N THR A 425 -21.52 10.17 10.43
CA THR A 425 -22.34 11.07 9.60
C THR A 425 -21.47 11.99 8.74
N ASP A 426 -20.40 12.53 9.31
CA ASP A 426 -19.47 13.35 8.55
C ASP A 426 -18.69 12.53 7.53
N PHE A 427 -18.21 11.34 7.89
CA PHE A 427 -17.54 10.44 6.94
C PHE A 427 -18.45 10.10 5.74
N ALA A 428 -19.73 9.86 5.99
CA ALA A 428 -20.73 9.49 4.97
C ALA A 428 -21.30 10.69 4.19
N ASP A 429 -20.85 11.92 4.46
CA ASP A 429 -21.26 13.09 3.68
C ASP A 429 -20.57 13.11 2.31
N GLY A 430 -21.26 12.64 1.29
CA GLY A 430 -20.74 12.54 -0.08
C GLY A 430 -20.33 13.89 -0.69
N THR A 431 -20.84 15.02 -0.17
CA THR A 431 -20.49 16.37 -0.69
C THR A 431 -19.06 16.79 -0.35
N LYS A 432 -18.43 16.11 0.61
CA LYS A 432 -17.04 16.35 1.04
C LYS A 432 -16.01 15.50 0.32
N TRP A 433 -16.46 14.57 -0.52
CA TRP A 433 -15.57 13.71 -1.30
C TRP A 433 -15.28 14.34 -2.65
N GLN A 434 -14.02 14.37 -3.00
CA GLN A 434 -13.51 14.67 -4.32
C GLN A 434 -13.36 13.38 -5.13
N GLU A 435 -13.12 13.48 -6.43
CA GLU A 435 -12.98 12.31 -7.29
C GLU A 435 -11.85 12.47 -8.29
N LYS A 436 -11.21 11.35 -8.61
CA LYS A 436 -10.23 11.22 -9.68
C LYS A 436 -10.61 10.05 -10.56
N LEU A 437 -11.04 10.35 -11.78
CA LEU A 437 -11.21 9.34 -12.82
C LEU A 437 -9.84 8.74 -13.15
N ILE A 438 -9.68 7.42 -12.95
CA ILE A 438 -8.45 6.71 -13.29
C ILE A 438 -8.52 6.21 -14.73
N LYS A 439 -9.61 5.54 -15.10
CA LYS A 439 -9.79 5.05 -16.45
C LYS A 439 -11.26 5.13 -16.89
N PRO A 440 -11.55 5.77 -18.02
CA PRO A 440 -12.89 5.76 -18.59
C PRO A 440 -13.25 4.40 -19.21
N GLY A 441 -14.56 4.10 -19.23
CA GLY A 441 -15.13 2.91 -19.84
C GLY A 441 -15.14 1.69 -18.93
N ASP A 442 -15.32 0.51 -19.52
CA ASP A 442 -15.52 -0.75 -18.81
C ASP A 442 -14.47 -0.99 -17.71
N SER A 443 -14.94 -1.15 -16.48
CA SER A 443 -14.14 -1.44 -15.30
C SER A 443 -15.00 -2.08 -14.22
N ALA A 444 -14.40 -2.83 -13.27
CA ALA A 444 -15.19 -3.45 -12.21
C ALA A 444 -14.45 -3.47 -10.86
N TYR A 445 -13.99 -4.61 -10.42
CA TYR A 445 -13.39 -4.79 -9.09
C TYR A 445 -12.03 -4.09 -8.98
N SER A 446 -11.69 -3.64 -7.79
CA SER A 446 -10.43 -2.94 -7.53
C SER A 446 -9.94 -3.17 -6.10
N THR A 447 -8.62 -3.02 -5.91
CA THR A 447 -7.96 -3.04 -4.61
C THR A 447 -6.82 -2.04 -4.58
N MET A 448 -6.50 -1.49 -3.40
CA MET A 448 -5.43 -0.50 -3.19
C MET A 448 -4.60 -0.84 -1.96
N ILE A 449 -3.31 -0.57 -2.05
CA ILE A 449 -2.39 -0.59 -0.91
C ILE A 449 -1.50 0.65 -0.92
N LEU A 450 -1.04 1.09 0.24
CA LEU A 450 0.10 1.99 0.36
C LEU A 450 1.37 1.16 0.27
N GLN A 451 2.23 1.45 -0.69
CA GLN A 451 3.52 0.80 -0.87
C GLN A 451 4.60 1.43 0.01
N SER A 452 5.68 0.68 0.26
CA SER A 452 6.81 1.16 1.05
C SER A 452 7.59 2.33 0.40
N ASP A 453 7.36 2.60 -0.88
CA ASP A 453 7.85 3.79 -1.58
C ASP A 453 6.88 4.99 -1.51
N ASN A 454 5.87 4.93 -0.64
CA ASN A 454 4.84 5.97 -0.45
C ASN A 454 3.98 6.26 -1.70
N ARG A 455 3.82 5.31 -2.59
CA ARG A 455 2.88 5.36 -3.71
C ARG A 455 1.70 4.41 -3.46
N ILE A 456 0.61 4.64 -4.14
CA ILE A 456 -0.56 3.77 -4.09
C ILE A 456 -0.42 2.71 -5.18
N GLY A 457 -0.25 1.44 -4.78
CA GLY A 457 -0.41 0.31 -5.67
C GLY A 457 -1.89 0.07 -5.90
N PHE A 458 -2.35 0.29 -7.12
CA PHE A 458 -3.74 0.15 -7.53
C PHE A 458 -3.88 -0.96 -8.56
N LEU A 459 -4.63 -2.01 -8.22
CA LEU A 459 -4.90 -3.15 -9.08
C LEU A 459 -6.40 -3.25 -9.35
N TYR A 460 -6.81 -3.27 -10.62
CA TYR A 460 -8.21 -3.20 -10.98
C TYR A 460 -8.57 -3.93 -12.29
N GLU A 461 -9.84 -4.24 -12.45
CA GLU A 461 -10.44 -4.77 -13.65
C GLU A 461 -10.69 -3.64 -14.64
N ALA A 462 -10.06 -3.70 -15.81
CA ALA A 462 -10.16 -2.73 -16.89
C ALA A 462 -10.58 -3.42 -18.20
N ASP A 463 -11.19 -2.65 -19.11
CA ASP A 463 -11.48 -3.08 -20.49
C ASP A 463 -12.18 -4.46 -20.56
N GLY A 464 -13.48 -4.46 -20.20
CA GLY A 464 -14.30 -5.66 -20.17
C GLY A 464 -14.36 -6.38 -21.51
N ILE A 465 -14.05 -7.68 -21.50
CA ILE A 465 -14.05 -8.55 -22.67
C ILE A 465 -15.27 -9.46 -22.58
N PRO A 466 -16.26 -9.35 -23.49
CA PRO A 466 -17.45 -10.19 -23.49
C PRO A 466 -17.08 -11.67 -23.56
N THR A 467 -17.89 -12.53 -22.93
CA THR A 467 -17.79 -13.98 -23.03
C THR A 467 -19.03 -14.56 -23.70
N ALA A 468 -18.97 -15.83 -24.07
CA ALA A 468 -20.10 -16.53 -24.70
C ALA A 468 -21.36 -16.63 -23.82
N HIS A 469 -21.28 -16.34 -22.52
CA HIS A 469 -22.35 -16.52 -21.53
C HIS A 469 -22.83 -15.23 -20.88
N ASN A 470 -22.83 -14.11 -21.60
CA ASN A 470 -23.26 -12.79 -21.10
C ASN A 470 -22.52 -12.32 -19.82
N SER A 471 -21.31 -12.83 -19.60
CA SER A 471 -20.39 -12.37 -18.56
C SER A 471 -19.20 -11.62 -19.19
N LYS A 472 -18.42 -10.92 -18.37
CA LYS A 472 -17.22 -10.24 -18.84
C LYS A 472 -16.01 -10.72 -18.07
N GLY A 473 -14.96 -11.16 -18.79
CA GLY A 473 -13.59 -11.15 -18.27
C GLY A 473 -12.98 -9.77 -18.43
N TYR A 474 -11.88 -9.50 -17.77
CA TYR A 474 -11.23 -8.18 -17.78
C TYR A 474 -9.74 -8.30 -18.07
N ILE A 475 -9.14 -7.16 -18.33
CA ILE A 475 -7.71 -6.95 -18.16
C ILE A 475 -7.50 -6.60 -16.69
N ILE A 476 -6.65 -7.34 -16.00
CA ILE A 476 -6.22 -6.98 -14.63
C ILE A 476 -5.02 -6.05 -14.78
N ARG A 477 -5.25 -4.76 -14.48
CA ARG A 477 -4.30 -3.67 -14.68
C ARG A 477 -3.77 -3.17 -13.35
N TYR A 478 -2.46 -2.97 -13.29
CA TYR A 478 -1.76 -2.36 -12.17
C TYR A 478 -1.30 -0.95 -12.52
N GLU A 479 -1.48 -0.03 -11.58
CA GLU A 479 -0.92 1.32 -11.62
C GLU A 479 -0.25 1.66 -10.28
N SER A 480 0.88 2.34 -10.35
CA SER A 480 1.55 2.91 -9.19
C SER A 480 1.35 4.43 -9.20
N LEU A 481 0.46 4.91 -8.33
CA LEU A 481 -0.02 6.29 -8.34
C LEU A 481 0.56 7.08 -7.15
N PRO A 482 1.21 8.23 -7.36
CA PRO A 482 1.51 9.13 -6.25
C PRO A 482 0.20 9.76 -5.74
N ILE A 483 0.12 10.07 -4.44
CA ILE A 483 -1.08 10.69 -3.88
C ILE A 483 -1.41 12.03 -4.56
N SER A 484 -0.39 12.78 -4.98
CA SER A 484 -0.56 14.04 -5.73
C SER A 484 -1.28 13.86 -7.07
N ALA A 485 -1.15 12.71 -7.73
CA ALA A 485 -1.90 12.43 -8.95
C ALA A 485 -3.38 12.14 -8.68
N ILE A 486 -3.70 11.58 -7.51
CA ILE A 486 -5.07 11.29 -7.08
C ILE A 486 -5.77 12.57 -6.60
N THR A 487 -5.04 13.45 -5.93
CA THR A 487 -5.57 14.66 -5.29
C THR A 487 -5.34 15.95 -6.10
N ASP A 488 -5.04 15.82 -7.39
CA ASP A 488 -4.76 16.94 -8.32
C ASP A 488 -3.71 17.94 -7.78
N GLY A 489 -2.71 17.42 -7.04
CA GLY A 489 -1.60 18.18 -6.46
C GLY A 489 -1.91 18.84 -5.14
N GLU A 490 -3.08 18.65 -4.54
CA GLU A 490 -3.43 19.25 -3.24
C GLU A 490 -2.63 18.61 -2.09
N TYR A 491 -2.39 17.30 -2.15
CA TYR A 491 -1.64 16.56 -1.16
C TYR A 491 -0.47 15.80 -1.78
N GLU A 492 0.59 15.64 -1.02
CA GLU A 492 1.74 14.81 -1.34
C GLU A 492 1.98 13.76 -0.24
N SER A 493 2.77 12.74 -0.55
CA SER A 493 3.08 11.68 0.41
C SER A 493 3.77 12.24 1.65
N ALA A 494 3.28 11.85 2.84
CA ALA A 494 4.01 12.07 4.07
C ALA A 494 5.18 11.08 4.10
N PHE A 495 6.40 11.58 3.94
CA PHE A 495 7.58 10.77 4.20
C PHE A 495 7.69 10.62 5.71
N LEU A 496 7.20 9.48 6.23
CA LEU A 496 7.30 9.18 7.64
C LEU A 496 8.76 8.87 7.96
N THR A 497 9.44 9.83 8.56
CA THR A 497 10.58 9.49 9.42
C THR A 497 9.96 9.02 10.74
N GLU A 498 9.97 7.72 11.00
CA GLU A 498 9.79 7.20 12.35
C GLU A 498 10.89 7.73 13.29
#